data_fac2312cc988df9c1cd8407da9a209c0
#
_entry.id   fac2312cc988df9c1cd8407da9a209c0
#
_cell.length_a   1.000
_cell.length_b   1.000
_cell.length_c   1.000
_cell.angle_alpha   90.00
_cell.angle_beta   90.00
_cell.angle_gamma   90.00
#
_symmetry.space_group_name_H-M   'P 1'
#
loop_
_entity.id
_entity.type
_entity.pdbx_description
1 polymer ?
#
loop_
_entity_poly.entity_id
_entity_poly.type
_entity_poly.pdbx_seq_one_letter_code
_entity_poly.pdbx_strand_id
1 'polypeptide(L)'
;MAQTLTHAVHMIAHGRVQGVGFRFFVRDQASRYSIKGWVLNRPDGSVEIHAEGPKDQLDEFIAVVEEGPRFGRVSDLEVDWVEPTNDYTGFSIEF
;
A
#
# COMPACT_ATOMS: atom_id res chain seq x y z
N MET A 1 -15.69 -21.38 14.02
CA MET A 1 -15.17 -20.00 14.01
C MET A 1 -14.72 -19.64 12.60
N ALA A 2 -15.20 -18.53 12.11
CA ALA A 2 -14.82 -18.08 10.79
C ALA A 2 -13.43 -17.47 10.81
N GLN A 3 -12.61 -17.82 9.83
CA GLN A 3 -11.30 -17.21 9.65
C GLN A 3 -11.43 -16.16 8.54
N THR A 4 -10.81 -15.01 8.79
CA THR A 4 -10.73 -13.99 7.77
C THR A 4 -9.70 -14.41 6.72
N LEU A 5 -10.13 -14.48 5.46
CA LEU A 5 -9.23 -14.81 4.37
C LEU A 5 -8.27 -13.65 4.13
N THR A 6 -7.01 -13.98 3.93
CA THR A 6 -6.01 -13.01 3.51
C THR A 6 -6.08 -12.83 2.01
N HIS A 7 -6.09 -11.59 1.59
CA HIS A 7 -5.99 -11.19 0.19
C HIS A 7 -4.72 -10.39 0.02
N ALA A 8 -4.31 -10.16 -1.20
CA ALA A 8 -3.13 -9.35 -1.47
C ALA A 8 -3.36 -8.48 -2.69
N VAL A 9 -2.74 -7.30 -2.66
CA VAL A 9 -2.82 -6.35 -3.75
C VAL A 9 -1.44 -5.80 -4.03
N HIS A 10 -1.13 -5.64 -5.31
CA HIS A 10 0.08 -4.98 -5.77
C HIS A 10 -0.35 -3.67 -6.43
N MET A 11 0.28 -2.57 -6.01
CA MET A 11 -0.11 -1.25 -6.49
C MET A 11 1.10 -0.46 -6.95
N ILE A 12 0.87 0.40 -7.94
CA ILE A 12 1.86 1.39 -8.37
C ILE A 12 1.19 2.75 -8.38
N ALA A 13 1.72 3.66 -7.57
CA ALA A 13 1.20 5.02 -7.46
C ALA A 13 2.05 5.94 -8.31
N HIS A 14 1.39 6.72 -9.17
CA HIS A 14 1.99 7.71 -10.05
C HIS A 14 1.57 9.11 -9.61
N GLY A 15 2.40 10.10 -9.95
CA GLY A 15 2.13 11.48 -9.63
C GLY A 15 3.21 12.06 -8.74
N ARG A 16 2.82 12.97 -7.86
CA ARG A 16 3.75 13.57 -6.91
C ARG A 16 3.80 12.70 -5.66
N VAL A 17 4.57 11.60 -5.74
CA VAL A 17 4.59 10.55 -4.72
C VAL A 17 5.97 10.31 -4.13
N GLN A 18 7.03 10.90 -4.68
CA GLN A 18 8.36 10.82 -4.10
C GLN A 18 8.76 12.19 -3.55
N GLY A 19 9.51 12.19 -2.45
CA GLY A 19 9.98 13.43 -1.83
C GLY A 19 8.92 14.19 -1.05
N VAL A 20 7.77 13.58 -0.76
CA VAL A 20 6.65 14.21 -0.06
C VAL A 20 6.20 13.40 1.16
N GLY A 21 7.03 12.44 1.61
CA GLY A 21 6.68 11.59 2.74
C GLY A 21 5.66 10.51 2.41
N PHE A 22 5.51 10.17 1.14
CA PHE A 22 4.48 9.24 0.71
C PHE A 22 4.69 7.84 1.28
N ARG A 23 5.95 7.34 1.30
CA ARG A 23 6.24 6.01 1.85
C ARG A 23 5.90 5.93 3.34
N PHE A 24 6.21 6.97 4.10
CA PHE A 24 5.85 7.04 5.53
C PHE A 24 4.34 7.07 5.71
N PHE A 25 3.65 7.84 4.88
CA PHE A 25 2.19 7.90 4.87
C PHE A 25 1.59 6.51 4.63
N VAL A 26 2.08 5.81 3.60
CA VAL A 26 1.58 4.46 3.26
C VAL A 26 1.79 3.50 4.43
N ARG A 27 2.99 3.51 5.02
CA ARG A 27 3.29 2.64 6.17
C ARG A 27 2.36 2.95 7.35
N ASP A 28 2.12 4.23 7.63
CA ASP A 28 1.27 4.63 8.75
C ASP A 28 -0.17 4.17 8.52
N GLN A 29 -0.66 4.30 7.29
CA GLN A 29 -2.00 3.83 6.95
C GLN A 29 -2.08 2.31 7.01
N ALA A 30 -1.06 1.60 6.54
CA ALA A 30 -1.02 0.15 6.63
C ALA A 30 -1.10 -0.33 8.07
N SER A 31 -0.39 0.34 8.97
CA SER A 31 -0.43 0.03 10.39
C SER A 31 -1.85 0.25 10.96
N ARG A 32 -2.50 1.32 10.54
CA ARG A 32 -3.86 1.66 10.99
C ARG A 32 -4.88 0.59 10.59
N TYR A 33 -4.71 0.01 9.41
CA TYR A 33 -5.65 -0.98 8.88
C TYR A 33 -5.16 -2.42 9.06
N SER A 34 -4.10 -2.63 9.84
CA SER A 34 -3.53 -3.96 10.09
C SER A 34 -3.09 -4.67 8.82
N ILE A 35 -2.54 -3.90 7.88
CA ILE A 35 -2.04 -4.40 6.60
C ILE A 35 -0.55 -4.71 6.74
N LYS A 36 -0.11 -5.77 6.08
CA LYS A 36 1.28 -6.21 6.06
C LYS A 36 1.83 -6.09 4.65
N GLY A 37 3.13 -5.95 4.52
CA GLY A 37 3.77 -5.85 3.22
C GLY A 37 4.90 -4.84 3.19
N TRP A 38 4.99 -4.09 2.08
CA TRP A 38 6.11 -3.15 1.91
C TRP A 38 5.75 -2.05 0.89
N VAL A 39 6.54 -0.98 0.94
CA VAL A 39 6.45 0.14 0.00
C VAL A 39 7.86 0.58 -0.37
N LEU A 40 8.09 0.86 -1.66
CA LEU A 40 9.39 1.34 -2.13
C LEU A 40 9.24 2.37 -3.26
N ASN A 41 10.24 3.24 -3.37
CA ASN A 41 10.33 4.17 -4.49
C ASN A 41 10.95 3.45 -5.70
N ARG A 42 10.38 3.68 -6.88
CA ARG A 42 10.92 3.14 -8.12
C ARG A 42 11.77 4.20 -8.83
N PRO A 43 12.72 3.77 -9.67
CA PRO A 43 13.57 4.73 -10.39
C PRO A 43 12.82 5.67 -11.33
N ASP A 44 11.63 5.29 -11.80
CA ASP A 44 10.83 6.09 -12.72
C ASP A 44 10.01 7.18 -12.01
N GLY A 45 10.14 7.31 -10.68
CA GLY A 45 9.41 8.32 -9.91
C GLY A 45 8.12 7.80 -9.30
N SER A 46 7.69 6.59 -9.64
CA SER A 46 6.51 5.98 -9.04
C SER A 46 6.85 5.32 -7.70
N VAL A 47 5.81 4.89 -6.99
CA VAL A 47 5.95 4.16 -5.73
C VAL A 47 5.24 2.83 -5.86
N GLU A 48 5.93 1.77 -5.52
CA GLU A 48 5.40 0.41 -5.58
C GLU A 48 5.02 -0.06 -4.19
N ILE A 49 3.86 -0.71 -4.08
CA ILE A 49 3.30 -1.17 -2.80
C ILE A 49 2.83 -2.62 -2.96
N HIS A 50 3.18 -3.46 -2.00
CA HIS A 50 2.60 -4.79 -1.85
C HIS A 50 1.91 -4.84 -0.50
N ALA A 51 0.63 -5.20 -0.48
CA ALA A 51 -0.17 -5.15 0.75
C ALA A 51 -0.99 -6.42 0.89
N GLU A 52 -0.99 -7.00 2.10
CA GLU A 52 -1.73 -8.22 2.41
C GLU A 52 -2.57 -8.01 3.66
N GLY A 53 -3.79 -8.51 3.63
CA GLY A 53 -4.71 -8.42 4.76
C GLY A 53 -6.12 -8.83 4.36
N PRO A 54 -7.09 -8.65 5.26
CA PRO A 54 -8.50 -8.89 4.92
C PRO A 54 -8.96 -7.95 3.81
N LYS A 55 -9.82 -8.45 2.94
CA LYS A 55 -10.23 -7.68 1.76
C LYS A 55 -10.86 -6.34 2.10
N ASP A 56 -11.73 -6.28 3.09
CA ASP A 56 -12.39 -5.03 3.48
C ASP A 56 -11.37 -4.00 4.01
N GLN A 57 -10.36 -4.45 4.74
CA GLN A 57 -9.28 -3.59 5.20
C GLN A 57 -8.44 -3.10 4.02
N LEU A 58 -8.16 -3.98 3.07
CA LEU A 58 -7.43 -3.59 1.86
C LEU A 58 -8.21 -2.59 1.03
N ASP A 59 -9.53 -2.76 0.91
CA ASP A 59 -10.36 -1.80 0.17
C ASP A 59 -10.25 -0.39 0.76
N GLU A 60 -10.30 -0.28 2.08
CA GLU A 60 -10.15 1.01 2.75
C GLU A 60 -8.73 1.56 2.59
N PHE A 61 -7.74 0.71 2.71
CA PHE A 61 -6.34 1.08 2.53
C PHE A 61 -6.09 1.63 1.12
N ILE A 62 -6.61 0.95 0.09
CA ILE A 62 -6.50 1.39 -1.30
C ILE A 62 -7.11 2.79 -1.47
N ALA A 63 -8.28 3.02 -0.90
CA ALA A 63 -8.95 4.32 -1.00
C ALA A 63 -8.12 5.43 -0.36
N VAL A 64 -7.52 5.18 0.80
CA VAL A 64 -6.69 6.16 1.49
C VAL A 64 -5.40 6.44 0.72
N VAL A 65 -4.77 5.40 0.17
CA VAL A 65 -3.56 5.54 -0.65
C VAL A 65 -3.86 6.36 -1.90
N GLU A 66 -4.99 6.11 -2.54
CA GLU A 66 -5.39 6.84 -3.73
C GLU A 66 -5.62 8.33 -3.44
N GLU A 67 -6.17 8.65 -2.28
CA GLU A 67 -6.34 10.03 -1.84
C GLU A 67 -4.98 10.69 -1.60
N GLY A 68 -4.04 9.96 -1.02
CA GLY A 68 -2.68 10.42 -0.79
C GLY A 68 -2.52 11.34 0.41
N PRO A 69 -1.28 11.69 0.75
CA PRO A 69 -0.99 12.60 1.83
C PRO A 69 -1.20 14.07 1.43
N ARG A 70 -1.16 14.93 2.43
CA ARG A 70 -1.45 16.36 2.27
C ARG A 70 -0.62 17.05 1.18
N PHE A 71 0.67 16.75 1.09
CA PHE A 71 1.59 17.41 0.16
C PHE A 71 1.91 16.58 -1.07
N GLY A 72 1.34 15.38 -1.15
CA GLY A 72 1.49 14.53 -2.32
C GLY A 72 0.27 14.61 -3.22
N ARG A 73 0.39 14.00 -4.39
CA ARG A 73 -0.73 13.89 -5.32
C ARG A 73 -0.61 12.59 -6.07
N VAL A 74 -1.60 11.74 -5.94
CA VAL A 74 -1.70 10.52 -6.72
C VAL A 74 -2.52 10.85 -7.97
N SER A 75 -1.85 10.85 -9.13
CA SER A 75 -2.52 11.12 -10.40
C SER A 75 -3.14 9.86 -11.00
N ASP A 76 -2.57 8.70 -10.66
CA ASP A 76 -3.06 7.40 -11.10
C ASP A 76 -2.59 6.33 -10.13
N LEU A 77 -3.43 5.36 -9.86
CA LEU A 77 -3.09 4.22 -9.00
C LEU A 77 -3.44 2.94 -9.75
N GLU A 78 -2.40 2.17 -10.10
CA GLU A 78 -2.57 0.84 -10.68
C GLU A 78 -2.80 -0.13 -9.53
N VAL A 79 -3.83 -0.95 -9.63
CA VAL A 79 -4.21 -1.90 -8.59
C VAL A 79 -4.40 -3.27 -9.21
N ASP A 80 -3.58 -4.23 -8.77
CA ASP A 80 -3.70 -5.63 -9.20
C ASP A 80 -3.87 -6.51 -7.98
N TRP A 81 -4.95 -7.28 -7.95
CA TRP A 81 -5.15 -8.29 -6.91
C TRP A 81 -4.31 -9.51 -7.26
N VAL A 82 -3.52 -9.97 -6.30
CA VAL A 82 -2.56 -11.06 -6.50
C VAL A 82 -2.72 -12.09 -5.38
N GLU A 83 -2.05 -13.23 -5.53
CA GLU A 83 -2.06 -14.25 -4.49
C GLU A 83 -1.27 -13.78 -3.27
N PRO A 84 -1.81 -13.93 -2.06
CA PRO A 84 -1.06 -13.59 -0.86
C PRO A 84 0.05 -14.60 -0.60
N THR A 85 1.18 -14.11 -0.08
CA THR A 85 2.31 -14.96 0.30
C THR A 85 2.23 -15.37 1.76
N ASN A 86 1.59 -14.54 2.60
CA ASN A 86 1.53 -14.72 4.05
C ASN A 86 2.91 -14.72 4.71
N ASP A 87 3.89 -14.07 4.05
CA ASP A 87 5.29 -14.07 4.51
C ASP A 87 5.64 -12.85 5.38
N TYR A 88 4.73 -11.88 5.47
CA TYR A 88 5.02 -10.62 6.13
C TYR A 88 4.45 -10.58 7.54
N THR A 89 5.21 -10.03 8.49
CA THR A 89 4.78 -9.86 9.87
C THR A 89 4.43 -8.41 10.20
N GLY A 90 4.73 -7.49 9.29
CA GLY A 90 4.44 -6.07 9.46
C GLY A 90 4.55 -5.37 8.13
N PHE A 91 4.59 -4.04 8.16
CA PHE A 91 4.71 -3.23 6.95
C PHE A 91 6.01 -2.44 6.99
N SER A 92 6.84 -2.57 5.96
CA SER A 92 8.16 -1.97 5.94
C SER A 92 8.33 -0.99 4.79
N ILE A 93 9.18 0.01 5.01
CA ILE A 93 9.64 0.91 3.96
C ILE A 93 10.93 0.31 3.41
N GLU A 94 10.93 0.04 2.11
CA GLU A 94 12.11 -0.52 1.43
C GLU A 94 12.84 0.59 0.69
N PHE A 95 14.15 0.40 0.56
CA PHE A 95 15.03 1.39 -0.09
C PHE A 95 15.74 0.81 -1.34
#